data_87976889c238a6f496e071d88e61a7f3
#
_entry.id   87976889c238a6f496e071d88e61a7f3
#
_cell.length_a   1.000
_cell.length_b   1.000
_cell.length_c   1.000
_cell.angle_alpha   90.00
_cell.angle_beta   90.00
_cell.angle_gamma   90.00
#
_symmetry.space_group_name_H-M   'P 1'
#
loop_
_entity.id
_entity.type
_entity.pdbx_description
1 polymer ?
#
loop_
_entity_poly.entity_id
_entity_poly.type
_entity_poly.pdbx_seq_one_letter_code
_entity_poly.pdbx_strand_id
1 'polypeptide(L)'
;KNNEQAKNSFEIFKKYVKDFGLAMKPLYCEYTIDSSKVIFYYSADDRIDFRDLLKVLAPEFKIRVELRQIGTREAARVIGGVGSCGRELCCKTHLSNFDFVTMKMAKEQGMALNTNKISGICDKLMCCIAYEHELYQELKKELPNVGQMVKTPSCECCKVVSVDYIKKLVRTSENASGALTIHKAEDVELIDFDTKLKDHAQVVASIDEEDNIVIEETIASVNDLETKVLTKDKKVNNKTKNRHHQKKKQGITNDKTKN
;
A
#
# COMPACT_ATOMS: atom_id res chain seq x y z
N LYS A 1 7.54 3.96 -44.26
CA LYS A 1 6.88 2.86 -44.97
C LYS A 1 6.32 1.82 -44.00
N ASN A 2 7.14 1.17 -43.15
CA ASN A 2 6.65 0.17 -42.17
C ASN A 2 5.67 0.76 -41.17
N ASN A 3 5.85 1.99 -40.71
CA ASN A 3 4.91 2.66 -39.77
C ASN A 3 3.54 2.95 -40.39
N GLU A 4 3.46 3.27 -41.67
CA GLU A 4 2.20 3.48 -42.36
C GLU A 4 1.48 2.15 -42.59
N GLN A 5 2.21 1.13 -42.99
CA GLN A 5 1.68 -0.23 -43.10
C GLN A 5 1.15 -0.71 -41.75
N ALA A 6 1.90 -0.47 -40.66
CA ALA A 6 1.46 -0.82 -39.31
C ALA A 6 0.12 -0.16 -38.93
N LYS A 7 -0.05 1.14 -39.25
CA LYS A 7 -1.32 1.81 -38.95
C LYS A 7 -2.50 1.18 -39.70
N ASN A 8 -2.32 0.91 -40.99
CA ASN A 8 -3.39 0.29 -41.79
C ASN A 8 -3.72 -1.13 -41.27
N SER A 9 -2.69 -1.93 -41.01
CA SER A 9 -2.86 -3.28 -40.47
C SER A 9 -3.50 -3.29 -39.10
N PHE A 10 -3.23 -2.27 -38.29
CA PHE A 10 -3.83 -2.12 -36.96
C PHE A 10 -5.33 -1.84 -37.05
N GLU A 11 -5.78 -1.01 -38.00
CA GLU A 11 -7.21 -0.76 -38.18
C GLU A 11 -7.95 -2.02 -38.67
N ILE A 12 -7.32 -2.80 -39.56
CA ILE A 12 -7.85 -4.10 -39.99
C ILE A 12 -7.97 -5.06 -38.80
N PHE A 13 -6.93 -5.13 -38.00
CA PHE A 13 -6.92 -5.96 -36.79
C PHE A 13 -8.01 -5.58 -35.79
N LYS A 14 -8.21 -4.28 -35.53
CA LYS A 14 -9.29 -3.78 -34.67
C LYS A 14 -10.67 -4.21 -35.15
N LYS A 15 -10.89 -4.15 -36.48
CA LYS A 15 -12.15 -4.55 -37.08
C LYS A 15 -12.42 -6.04 -36.80
N TYR A 16 -11.46 -6.92 -37.08
CA TYR A 16 -11.62 -8.34 -36.84
C TYR A 16 -11.80 -8.69 -35.35
N VAL A 17 -11.05 -8.06 -34.45
CA VAL A 17 -11.24 -8.25 -33.00
C VAL A 17 -12.67 -7.90 -32.58
N LYS A 18 -13.25 -6.85 -33.14
CA LYS A 18 -14.64 -6.43 -32.89
C LYS A 18 -15.64 -7.41 -33.51
N ASP A 19 -15.41 -7.86 -34.72
CA ASP A 19 -16.29 -8.79 -35.44
C ASP A 19 -16.35 -10.18 -34.76
N PHE A 20 -15.24 -10.63 -34.21
CA PHE A 20 -15.15 -11.86 -33.42
C PHE A 20 -15.60 -11.69 -31.95
N GLY A 21 -15.90 -10.49 -31.51
CA GLY A 21 -16.36 -10.20 -30.15
C GLY A 21 -15.34 -10.60 -29.06
N LEU A 22 -14.04 -10.55 -29.36
CA LEU A 22 -13.00 -10.95 -28.43
C LEU A 22 -12.81 -9.92 -27.30
N ALA A 23 -12.72 -10.39 -26.06
CA ALA A 23 -12.54 -9.55 -24.87
C ALA A 23 -11.07 -9.07 -24.74
N MET A 24 -10.51 -8.50 -25.80
CA MET A 24 -9.17 -7.92 -25.83
C MET A 24 -9.19 -6.47 -26.30
N LYS A 25 -8.24 -5.70 -25.81
CA LYS A 25 -8.03 -4.30 -26.22
C LYS A 25 -6.78 -4.23 -27.11
N PRO A 26 -6.93 -4.08 -28.45
CA PRO A 26 -5.80 -3.83 -29.33
C PRO A 26 -5.10 -2.52 -28.95
N LEU A 27 -3.77 -2.51 -28.93
CA LEU A 27 -2.99 -1.35 -28.53
C LEU A 27 -2.18 -0.76 -29.69
N TYR A 28 -1.35 -1.58 -30.32
CA TYR A 28 -0.56 -1.18 -31.50
C TYR A 28 -0.05 -2.42 -32.22
N CYS A 29 0.56 -2.22 -33.39
CA CYS A 29 1.29 -3.27 -34.06
C CYS A 29 2.61 -2.77 -34.61
N GLU A 30 3.53 -3.71 -34.83
CA GLU A 30 4.85 -3.46 -35.36
C GLU A 30 5.18 -4.48 -36.43
N TYR A 31 5.84 -4.03 -37.50
CA TYR A 31 6.49 -4.88 -38.48
C TYR A 31 7.97 -5.04 -38.14
N THR A 32 8.51 -6.21 -38.33
CA THR A 32 9.97 -6.40 -38.30
C THR A 32 10.64 -5.60 -39.41
N ILE A 33 11.93 -5.29 -39.26
CA ILE A 33 12.69 -4.48 -40.24
C ILE A 33 12.64 -5.09 -41.64
N ASP A 34 12.72 -6.42 -41.71
CA ASP A 34 12.64 -7.23 -42.92
C ASP A 34 11.21 -7.43 -43.45
N SER A 35 10.20 -6.90 -42.74
CA SER A 35 8.77 -7.05 -43.02
C SER A 35 8.31 -8.52 -43.12
N SER A 36 9.05 -9.47 -42.57
CA SER A 36 8.73 -10.91 -42.62
C SER A 36 7.61 -11.29 -41.66
N LYS A 37 7.39 -10.48 -40.59
CA LYS A 37 6.30 -10.69 -39.65
C LYS A 37 5.69 -9.39 -39.13
N VAL A 38 4.44 -9.51 -38.70
CA VAL A 38 3.72 -8.46 -37.97
C VAL A 38 3.38 -8.96 -36.58
N ILE A 39 3.61 -8.11 -35.58
CA ILE A 39 3.31 -8.38 -34.17
C ILE A 39 2.21 -7.43 -33.73
N PHE A 40 1.07 -7.99 -33.31
CA PHE A 40 -0.01 -7.23 -32.73
C PHE A 40 0.06 -7.33 -31.21
N TYR A 41 0.11 -6.18 -30.57
CA TYR A 41 0.11 -6.07 -29.11
C TYR A 41 -1.29 -5.76 -28.61
N TYR A 42 -1.72 -6.53 -27.62
CA TYR A 42 -3.04 -6.37 -27.03
C TYR A 42 -2.98 -6.52 -25.50
N SER A 43 -3.95 -5.95 -24.81
CA SER A 43 -4.20 -6.15 -23.37
C SER A 43 -5.49 -6.94 -23.19
N ALA A 44 -5.48 -7.88 -22.26
CA ALA A 44 -6.65 -8.65 -21.87
C ALA A 44 -6.52 -9.03 -20.38
N ASP A 45 -7.64 -9.15 -19.70
CA ASP A 45 -7.68 -9.52 -18.29
C ASP A 45 -7.46 -11.03 -18.14
N ASP A 46 -8.08 -11.81 -19.02
CA ASP A 46 -8.00 -13.28 -19.07
C ASP A 46 -7.29 -13.80 -20.31
N ARG A 47 -7.05 -15.11 -20.31
CA ARG A 47 -6.48 -15.80 -21.48
C ARG A 47 -7.52 -15.93 -22.60
N ILE A 48 -7.20 -15.41 -23.77
CA ILE A 48 -8.10 -15.40 -24.94
C ILE A 48 -7.73 -16.50 -25.92
N ASP A 49 -8.73 -17.19 -26.46
CA ASP A 49 -8.57 -18.06 -27.61
C ASP A 49 -8.69 -17.25 -28.92
N PHE A 50 -7.59 -17.12 -29.60
CA PHE A 50 -7.48 -16.36 -30.85
C PHE A 50 -7.21 -17.25 -32.08
N ARG A 51 -7.44 -18.58 -31.98
CA ARG A 51 -7.14 -19.52 -33.08
C ARG A 51 -7.93 -19.19 -34.35
N ASP A 52 -9.21 -18.88 -34.21
CA ASP A 52 -10.07 -18.54 -35.32
C ASP A 52 -9.72 -17.17 -35.93
N LEU A 53 -9.36 -16.21 -35.07
CA LEU A 53 -8.84 -14.93 -35.52
C LEU A 53 -7.57 -15.07 -36.35
N LEU A 54 -6.62 -15.94 -35.95
CA LEU A 54 -5.39 -16.19 -36.71
C LEU A 54 -5.64 -16.82 -38.09
N LYS A 55 -6.65 -17.71 -38.22
CA LYS A 55 -7.03 -18.30 -39.52
C LYS A 55 -7.47 -17.26 -40.55
N VAL A 56 -8.03 -16.14 -40.09
CA VAL A 56 -8.48 -15.03 -40.95
C VAL A 56 -7.33 -14.04 -41.20
N LEU A 57 -6.54 -13.73 -40.16
CA LEU A 57 -5.45 -12.76 -40.29
C LEU A 57 -4.28 -13.27 -41.17
N ALA A 58 -3.97 -14.56 -41.09
CA ALA A 58 -2.83 -15.12 -41.85
C ALA A 58 -2.96 -14.96 -43.37
N PRO A 59 -4.09 -15.28 -44.02
CA PRO A 59 -4.26 -15.07 -45.47
C PRO A 59 -4.36 -13.56 -45.82
N GLU A 60 -4.89 -12.71 -44.93
CA GLU A 60 -5.02 -11.28 -45.16
C GLU A 60 -3.65 -10.59 -45.30
N PHE A 61 -2.77 -10.85 -44.32
CA PHE A 61 -1.45 -10.21 -44.31
C PHE A 61 -0.38 -10.93 -45.14
N LYS A 62 -0.58 -12.20 -45.48
CA LYS A 62 0.37 -13.04 -46.25
C LYS A 62 1.78 -13.09 -45.65
N ILE A 63 1.92 -12.78 -44.39
CA ILE A 63 3.15 -12.82 -43.61
C ILE A 63 2.87 -13.49 -42.27
N ARG A 64 3.90 -13.80 -41.50
CA ARG A 64 3.75 -14.39 -40.18
C ARG A 64 3.11 -13.37 -39.22
N VAL A 65 1.98 -13.75 -38.63
CA VAL A 65 1.26 -12.96 -37.64
C VAL A 65 1.58 -13.49 -36.23
N GLU A 66 2.03 -12.62 -35.34
CA GLU A 66 2.20 -12.90 -33.93
C GLU A 66 1.26 -12.03 -33.10
N LEU A 67 0.59 -12.63 -32.13
CA LEU A 67 -0.23 -11.93 -31.15
C LEU A 67 0.50 -11.96 -29.81
N ARG A 68 0.78 -10.79 -29.23
CA ARG A 68 1.49 -10.66 -27.97
C ARG A 68 0.63 -9.91 -26.94
N GLN A 69 0.31 -10.63 -25.87
CA GLN A 69 -0.34 -10.01 -24.73
C GLN A 69 0.70 -9.23 -23.92
N ILE A 70 0.37 -7.99 -23.53
CA ILE A 70 1.18 -7.15 -22.66
C ILE A 70 0.43 -6.82 -21.38
N GLY A 71 1.20 -6.61 -20.32
CA GLY A 71 0.63 -6.29 -19.02
C GLY A 71 0.00 -4.89 -18.95
N THR A 72 -0.88 -4.66 -17.98
CA THR A 72 -1.63 -3.40 -17.83
C THR A 72 -0.72 -2.17 -17.69
N ARG A 73 0.44 -2.29 -17.03
CA ARG A 73 1.41 -1.18 -16.92
C ARG A 73 2.09 -0.86 -18.26
N GLU A 74 2.43 -1.89 -19.04
CA GLU A 74 2.98 -1.70 -20.39
C GLU A 74 1.93 -1.09 -21.32
N ALA A 75 0.69 -1.53 -21.23
CA ALA A 75 -0.43 -0.92 -21.95
C ALA A 75 -0.57 0.57 -21.60
N ALA A 76 -0.55 0.90 -20.32
CA ALA A 76 -0.57 2.29 -19.86
C ALA A 76 0.63 3.11 -20.37
N ARG A 77 1.83 2.50 -20.42
CA ARG A 77 3.03 3.15 -20.97
C ARG A 77 2.88 3.51 -22.44
N VAL A 78 2.30 2.63 -23.24
CA VAL A 78 2.07 2.84 -24.67
C VAL A 78 1.01 3.90 -24.92
N ILE A 79 -0.13 3.81 -24.23
CA ILE A 79 -1.21 4.76 -24.35
C ILE A 79 -0.76 6.14 -23.85
N GLY A 80 -0.01 6.16 -22.75
CA GLY A 80 0.39 7.38 -22.08
C GLY A 80 -0.71 7.96 -21.20
N GLY A 81 -0.49 9.16 -20.71
CA GLY A 81 -1.44 9.88 -19.87
C GLY A 81 -0.74 10.62 -18.73
N VAL A 82 -1.54 11.14 -17.82
CA VAL A 82 -1.11 11.93 -16.66
C VAL A 82 -1.46 11.15 -15.39
N GLY A 83 -0.51 11.05 -14.46
CA GLY A 83 -0.74 10.43 -13.16
C GLY A 83 -1.55 11.31 -12.22
N SER A 84 -1.96 10.76 -11.08
CA SER A 84 -2.65 11.51 -10.01
C SER A 84 -1.83 12.68 -9.45
N CYS A 85 -0.50 12.67 -9.64
CA CYS A 85 0.42 13.74 -9.29
C CYS A 85 0.46 14.91 -10.30
N GLY A 86 -0.30 14.84 -11.40
CA GLY A 86 -0.32 15.87 -12.45
C GLY A 86 0.85 15.81 -13.45
N ARG A 87 1.76 14.82 -13.32
CA ARG A 87 2.89 14.62 -14.23
C ARG A 87 2.60 13.50 -15.21
N GLU A 88 3.30 13.48 -16.34
CA GLU A 88 3.29 12.36 -17.26
C GLU A 88 3.71 11.05 -16.53
N LEU A 89 3.20 9.93 -17.00
CA LEU A 89 3.43 8.63 -16.35
C LEU A 89 4.91 8.30 -16.20
N CYS A 90 5.35 7.96 -14.99
CA CYS A 90 6.73 7.57 -14.70
C CYS A 90 7.21 6.41 -15.59
N CYS A 91 6.34 5.43 -15.88
CA CYS A 91 6.64 4.30 -16.76
C CYS A 91 6.89 4.72 -18.22
N LYS A 92 6.37 5.86 -18.65
CA LYS A 92 6.60 6.39 -20.00
C LYS A 92 7.82 7.29 -20.07
N THR A 93 8.11 8.04 -19.01
CA THR A 93 9.19 9.05 -18.99
C THR A 93 10.54 8.46 -18.61
N HIS A 94 10.73 8.01 -17.38
CA HIS A 94 12.06 7.68 -16.85
C HIS A 94 12.18 6.28 -16.24
N LEU A 95 11.07 5.65 -15.81
CA LEU A 95 11.14 4.31 -15.23
C LEU A 95 11.03 3.23 -16.30
N SER A 96 12.13 2.52 -16.52
CA SER A 96 12.19 1.33 -17.40
C SER A 96 12.09 0.03 -16.61
N ASN A 97 12.71 -0.03 -15.43
CA ASN A 97 12.68 -1.17 -14.52
C ASN A 97 11.65 -0.95 -13.42
N PHE A 98 10.99 -2.01 -13.00
CA PHE A 98 9.92 -1.95 -12.01
C PHE A 98 10.17 -2.95 -10.91
N ASP A 99 10.47 -2.43 -9.73
CA ASP A 99 10.58 -3.20 -8.50
C ASP A 99 9.20 -3.54 -7.94
N PHE A 100 9.17 -4.53 -7.07
CA PHE A 100 7.94 -4.88 -6.37
C PHE A 100 7.56 -3.80 -5.38
N VAL A 101 6.35 -3.26 -5.55
CA VAL A 101 5.76 -2.28 -4.64
C VAL A 101 4.93 -2.98 -3.59
N THR A 102 5.16 -2.69 -2.32
CA THR A 102 4.41 -3.25 -1.20
C THR A 102 3.56 -2.20 -0.49
N MET A 103 2.47 -2.64 0.14
CA MET A 103 1.64 -1.77 1.00
C MET A 103 2.43 -1.21 2.19
N LYS A 104 3.46 -1.94 2.65
CA LYS A 104 4.34 -1.48 3.72
C LYS A 104 5.11 -0.22 3.30
N MET A 105 5.66 -0.18 2.09
CA MET A 105 6.34 0.99 1.54
C MET A 105 5.43 2.21 1.49
N ALA A 106 4.17 2.06 1.04
CA ALA A 106 3.19 3.13 1.02
C ALA A 106 2.89 3.67 2.44
N LYS A 107 2.77 2.77 3.43
CA LYS A 107 2.57 3.13 4.83
C LYS A 107 3.78 3.88 5.41
N GLU A 108 4.99 3.45 5.10
CA GLU A 108 6.23 4.09 5.53
C GLU A 108 6.39 5.51 4.98
N GLN A 109 5.84 5.78 3.80
CA GLN A 109 5.77 7.11 3.20
C GLN A 109 4.59 7.97 3.71
N GLY A 110 3.84 7.47 4.69
CA GLY A 110 2.70 8.19 5.26
C GLY A 110 1.48 8.29 4.35
N MET A 111 1.41 7.48 3.29
CA MET A 111 0.27 7.49 2.37
C MET A 111 -0.95 6.82 3.00
N ALA A 112 -2.13 7.41 2.77
CA ALA A 112 -3.39 6.77 3.16
C ALA A 112 -3.57 5.45 2.40
N LEU A 113 -3.90 4.37 3.11
CA LEU A 113 -4.08 3.02 2.55
C LEU A 113 -5.41 2.87 1.76
N ASN A 114 -5.79 3.90 1.04
CA ASN A 114 -6.93 3.86 0.13
C ASN A 114 -6.42 3.44 -1.25
N THR A 115 -6.95 2.34 -1.79
CA THR A 115 -6.55 1.79 -3.09
C THR A 115 -6.58 2.83 -4.20
N ASN A 116 -7.61 3.69 -4.23
CA ASN A 116 -7.73 4.76 -5.22
C ASN A 116 -6.62 5.83 -5.12
N LYS A 117 -5.97 5.96 -3.97
CA LYS A 117 -4.90 6.96 -3.74
C LYS A 117 -3.50 6.39 -3.99
N ILE A 118 -3.33 5.06 -3.89
CA ILE A 118 -2.04 4.39 -4.02
C ILE A 118 -1.92 3.56 -5.30
N SER A 119 -3.00 3.43 -6.10
CA SER A 119 -2.97 2.77 -7.41
C SER A 119 -2.73 3.78 -8.54
N GLY A 120 -1.95 3.35 -9.51
CA GLY A 120 -1.75 4.07 -10.77
C GLY A 120 -2.92 3.81 -11.74
N ILE A 121 -2.92 4.50 -12.89
CA ILE A 121 -3.91 4.30 -13.96
C ILE A 121 -3.86 2.89 -14.59
N CYS A 122 -2.85 2.12 -14.28
CA CYS A 122 -2.67 0.72 -14.71
C CYS A 122 -3.23 -0.29 -13.70
N ASP A 123 -3.99 0.15 -12.71
CA ASP A 123 -4.58 -0.64 -11.61
C ASP A 123 -3.57 -1.38 -10.72
N LYS A 124 -2.26 -1.13 -10.92
CA LYS A 124 -1.20 -1.61 -10.03
C LYS A 124 -0.78 -0.52 -9.06
N LEU A 125 -0.17 -0.89 -7.93
CA LEU A 125 0.42 0.08 -7.01
C LEU A 125 1.39 1.01 -7.76
N MET A 126 1.37 2.30 -7.40
CA MET A 126 2.18 3.34 -8.04
C MET A 126 3.66 3.00 -7.95
N CYS A 127 4.34 3.01 -9.09
CA CYS A 127 5.77 2.68 -9.19
C CYS A 127 6.67 3.72 -8.49
N CYS A 128 6.22 4.97 -8.35
CA CYS A 128 6.94 6.00 -7.61
C CYS A 128 7.12 5.64 -6.11
N ILE A 129 6.22 4.84 -5.53
CA ILE A 129 6.35 4.37 -4.15
C ILE A 129 7.64 3.57 -3.94
N ALA A 130 7.95 2.64 -4.84
CA ALA A 130 9.22 1.90 -4.77
C ALA A 130 10.42 2.80 -5.13
N TYR A 131 10.26 3.65 -6.14
CA TYR A 131 11.31 4.54 -6.62
C TYR A 131 11.80 5.53 -5.55
N GLU A 132 10.88 6.06 -4.74
CA GLU A 132 11.20 7.02 -3.69
C GLU A 132 11.49 6.35 -2.33
N HIS A 133 11.35 5.02 -2.23
CA HIS A 133 11.39 4.32 -0.95
C HIS A 133 12.71 4.49 -0.18
N GLU A 134 13.85 4.39 -0.87
CA GLU A 134 15.18 4.57 -0.27
C GLU A 134 15.33 5.97 0.34
N LEU A 135 14.93 7.00 -0.40
CA LEU A 135 14.95 8.38 0.08
C LEU A 135 14.13 8.55 1.38
N TYR A 136 12.91 7.96 1.40
CA TYR A 136 12.08 8.02 2.61
C TYR A 136 12.68 7.24 3.78
N GLN A 137 13.38 6.14 3.52
CA GLN A 137 14.10 5.40 4.57
C GLN A 137 15.25 6.21 5.17
N GLU A 138 15.99 6.96 4.35
CA GLU A 138 17.06 7.84 4.80
C GLU A 138 16.51 8.98 5.65
N LEU A 139 15.51 9.70 5.14
CA LEU A 139 14.87 10.80 5.85
C LEU A 139 14.22 10.37 7.17
N LYS A 140 13.70 9.14 7.24
CA LYS A 140 13.11 8.59 8.45
C LYS A 140 14.14 8.35 9.56
N LYS A 141 15.42 8.14 9.25
CA LYS A 141 16.46 8.00 10.28
C LYS A 141 16.76 9.31 10.98
N GLU A 142 16.55 10.44 10.31
CA GLU A 142 16.82 11.78 10.83
C GLU A 142 15.64 12.37 11.64
N LEU A 143 14.44 11.78 11.51
CA LEU A 143 13.19 12.36 11.99
C LEU A 143 12.52 11.48 13.05
N PRO A 144 11.76 12.06 14.00
CA PRO A 144 11.02 11.28 14.98
C PRO A 144 9.93 10.43 14.34
N ASN A 145 9.67 9.27 14.94
CA ASN A 145 8.57 8.42 14.49
C ASN A 145 7.22 8.93 15.01
N VAL A 146 6.16 8.65 14.27
CA VAL A 146 4.78 8.93 14.71
C VAL A 146 4.49 8.17 16.00
N GLY A 147 3.99 8.90 17.00
CA GLY A 147 3.69 8.37 18.33
C GLY A 147 4.80 8.57 19.37
N GLN A 148 6.00 8.97 18.99
CA GLN A 148 7.08 9.31 19.92
C GLN A 148 6.78 10.62 20.67
N MET A 149 7.36 10.72 21.86
CA MET A 149 7.31 11.95 22.66
C MET A 149 8.54 12.80 22.32
N VAL A 150 8.27 14.08 22.14
CA VAL A 150 9.29 15.06 21.73
C VAL A 150 9.13 16.32 22.55
N LYS A 151 10.27 17.01 22.73
CA LYS A 151 10.31 18.35 23.28
C LYS A 151 10.32 19.36 22.15
N THR A 152 9.52 20.40 22.26
CA THR A 152 9.42 21.50 21.30
C THR A 152 9.49 22.82 22.03
N PRO A 153 9.80 23.95 21.37
CA PRO A 153 9.83 25.26 22.02
C PRO A 153 8.53 25.66 22.70
N SER A 154 7.39 25.11 22.25
CA SER A 154 6.07 25.41 22.81
C SER A 154 5.59 24.40 23.86
N CYS A 155 6.25 23.23 23.98
CA CYS A 155 5.77 22.16 24.86
C CYS A 155 6.92 21.21 25.23
N GLU A 156 7.09 20.94 26.51
CA GLU A 156 8.16 20.05 27.00
C GLU A 156 7.90 18.56 26.72
N CYS A 157 6.65 18.17 26.52
CA CYS A 157 6.27 16.76 26.32
C CYS A 157 5.07 16.68 25.37
N CYS A 158 5.35 16.74 24.08
CA CYS A 158 4.35 16.62 23.01
C CYS A 158 4.44 15.29 22.30
N LYS A 159 3.29 14.77 21.85
CA LYS A 159 3.22 13.53 21.06
C LYS A 159 3.25 13.84 19.58
N VAL A 160 4.11 13.15 18.82
CA VAL A 160 4.16 13.25 17.36
C VAL A 160 2.91 12.61 16.76
N VAL A 161 2.12 13.37 16.03
CA VAL A 161 0.90 12.92 15.34
C VAL A 161 1.18 12.52 13.90
N SER A 162 1.95 13.35 13.17
CA SER A 162 2.34 13.08 11.80
C SER A 162 3.66 13.76 11.46
N VAL A 163 4.38 13.19 10.50
CA VAL A 163 5.68 13.70 10.02
C VAL A 163 5.60 13.84 8.51
N ASP A 164 5.97 15.02 8.00
CA ASP A 164 6.22 15.27 6.59
C ASP A 164 7.74 15.15 6.36
N TYR A 165 8.16 14.01 5.87
CA TYR A 165 9.58 13.68 5.70
C TYR A 165 10.29 14.61 4.70
N ILE A 166 9.60 14.99 3.61
CA ILE A 166 10.20 15.81 2.55
C ILE A 166 10.37 17.26 2.98
N LYS A 167 9.35 17.82 3.65
CA LYS A 167 9.41 19.21 4.16
C LYS A 167 10.13 19.32 5.49
N LYS A 168 10.51 18.18 6.11
CA LYS A 168 11.10 18.12 7.46
C LYS A 168 10.22 18.85 8.49
N LEU A 169 8.90 18.63 8.42
CA LEU A 169 7.92 19.20 9.35
C LEU A 169 7.32 18.12 10.24
N VAL A 170 7.28 18.39 11.52
CA VAL A 170 6.71 17.49 12.53
C VAL A 170 5.45 18.14 13.09
N ARG A 171 4.31 17.44 13.01
CA ARG A 171 3.08 17.86 13.66
C ARG A 171 2.96 17.17 14.99
N THR A 172 2.88 17.96 16.04
CA THR A 172 2.79 17.50 17.42
C THR A 172 1.43 17.84 18.02
N SER A 173 0.98 17.02 18.98
CA SER A 173 -0.18 17.29 19.82
C SER A 173 0.30 17.47 21.25
N GLU A 174 -0.08 18.56 21.87
CA GLU A 174 0.16 18.81 23.29
C GLU A 174 -0.75 17.92 24.14
N ASN A 175 -0.18 17.22 25.13
CA ASN A 175 -0.93 16.27 25.95
C ASN A 175 -1.98 16.97 26.85
N ALA A 176 -1.74 18.20 27.28
CA ALA A 176 -2.62 18.93 28.20
C ALA A 176 -3.81 19.57 27.47
N SER A 177 -3.58 20.25 26.36
CA SER A 177 -4.60 21.03 25.63
C SER A 177 -5.17 20.31 24.41
N GLY A 178 -4.49 19.27 23.91
CA GLY A 178 -4.82 18.63 22.63
C GLY A 178 -4.54 19.51 21.42
N ALA A 179 -3.94 20.69 21.60
CA ALA A 179 -3.63 21.61 20.52
C ALA A 179 -2.62 20.98 19.53
N LEU A 180 -2.89 21.17 18.25
CA LEU A 180 -2.01 20.70 17.18
C LEU A 180 -1.09 21.83 16.73
N THR A 181 0.21 21.62 16.85
CA THR A 181 1.24 22.57 16.42
C THR A 181 2.17 21.92 15.38
N ILE A 182 2.74 22.74 14.51
CA ILE A 182 3.67 22.29 13.47
C ILE A 182 5.02 22.94 13.74
N HIS A 183 6.04 22.12 13.85
CA HIS A 183 7.42 22.54 14.10
C HIS A 183 8.35 22.04 12.98
N LYS A 184 9.46 22.72 12.77
CA LYS A 184 10.54 22.19 11.94
C LYS A 184 11.26 21.07 12.69
N ALA A 185 11.82 20.13 11.96
CA ALA A 185 12.57 19.02 12.55
C ALA A 185 13.77 19.49 13.40
N GLU A 186 14.36 20.63 13.04
CA GLU A 186 15.50 21.26 13.74
C GLU A 186 15.12 21.74 15.14
N ASP A 187 13.84 22.10 15.34
CA ASP A 187 13.32 22.62 16.61
C ASP A 187 12.78 21.52 17.55
N VAL A 188 12.92 20.25 17.14
CA VAL A 188 12.31 19.09 17.83
C VAL A 188 13.40 18.21 18.42
N GLU A 189 13.43 18.08 19.75
CA GLU A 189 14.34 17.18 20.46
C GLU A 189 13.60 15.87 20.84
N LEU A 190 14.25 14.73 20.57
CA LEU A 190 13.73 13.42 21.00
C LEU A 190 13.85 13.29 22.52
N ILE A 191 12.80 12.86 23.18
CA ILE A 191 12.83 12.51 24.59
C ILE A 191 13.00 10.98 24.67
N ASP A 192 14.20 10.54 25.03
CA ASP A 192 14.47 9.15 25.35
C ASP A 192 13.89 8.82 26.73
N PHE A 193 12.81 8.06 26.75
CA PHE A 193 12.17 7.61 27.99
C PHE A 193 13.08 6.71 28.84
N ASP A 194 13.99 5.98 28.20
CA ASP A 194 14.93 5.09 28.91
C ASP A 194 15.93 5.84 29.81
N THR A 195 16.29 7.08 29.46
CA THR A 195 17.16 7.92 30.30
C THR A 195 16.40 8.44 31.52
N LYS A 196 15.14 8.87 31.35
CA LYS A 196 14.33 9.39 32.48
C LYS A 196 13.93 8.30 33.48
N LEU A 197 13.71 7.06 33.03
CA LEU A 197 13.50 5.93 33.95
C LEU A 197 14.73 5.62 34.79
N LYS A 198 15.95 5.79 34.24
CA LYS A 198 17.19 5.64 34.98
C LYS A 198 17.42 6.77 35.99
N ASP A 199 17.09 7.99 35.61
CA ASP A 199 17.19 9.16 36.52
C ASP A 199 16.14 9.07 37.65
N HIS A 200 14.91 8.64 37.35
CA HIS A 200 13.90 8.37 38.38
C HIS A 200 14.28 7.18 39.28
N ALA A 201 14.88 6.13 38.72
CA ALA A 201 15.34 4.99 39.52
C ALA A 201 16.49 5.39 40.46
N GLN A 202 17.34 6.34 40.08
CA GLN A 202 18.39 6.87 40.96
C GLN A 202 17.85 7.78 42.03
N VAL A 203 16.78 8.55 41.77
CA VAL A 203 16.12 9.39 42.77
C VAL A 203 15.35 8.55 43.79
N VAL A 204 14.74 7.43 43.35
CA VAL A 204 14.03 6.50 44.27
C VAL A 204 15.01 5.68 45.11
N ALA A 205 16.22 5.42 44.63
CA ALA A 205 17.25 4.70 45.41
C ALA A 205 17.86 5.54 46.56
N SER A 206 17.55 6.81 46.67
CA SER A 206 18.02 7.72 47.73
C SER A 206 16.95 8.04 48.78
N ILE A 207 15.78 7.40 48.75
CA ILE A 207 14.72 7.51 49.76
C ILE A 207 14.96 6.42 50.78
N ASP A 208 15.13 6.81 52.06
CA ASP A 208 15.51 5.96 53.19
C ASP A 208 14.55 4.77 53.40
N GLU A 209 15.10 3.69 54.01
CA GLU A 209 14.46 2.37 54.17
C GLU A 209 13.14 2.35 54.97
N GLU A 210 12.72 3.45 55.56
CA GLU A 210 11.48 3.52 56.38
C GLU A 210 10.19 3.67 55.59
N ASP A 211 10.24 4.12 54.33
CA ASP A 211 9.05 4.30 53.46
C ASP A 211 8.71 3.12 52.55
N ASN A 212 9.50 2.07 52.58
CA ASN A 212 9.38 0.89 51.67
C ASN A 212 8.13 0.01 51.98
N ILE A 213 7.59 0.06 53.18
CA ILE A 213 6.44 -0.79 53.59
C ILE A 213 5.15 -0.35 52.89
N VAL A 214 4.97 0.96 52.66
CA VAL A 214 3.75 1.50 52.02
C VAL A 214 3.71 1.26 50.51
N ILE A 215 4.88 1.11 49.88
CA ILE A 215 4.97 0.92 48.44
C ILE A 215 4.69 -0.55 48.04
N GLU A 216 5.10 -1.53 48.85
CA GLU A 216 4.80 -2.94 48.57
C GLU A 216 3.31 -3.26 48.67
N GLU A 217 2.59 -2.66 49.61
CA GLU A 217 1.12 -2.82 49.75
C GLU A 217 0.36 -2.20 48.57
N THR A 218 0.84 -1.07 48.04
CA THR A 218 0.24 -0.44 46.84
C THR A 218 0.51 -1.19 45.54
N ILE A 219 1.68 -1.77 45.39
CA ILE A 219 2.03 -2.60 44.20
C ILE A 219 1.25 -3.92 44.20
N ALA A 220 1.08 -4.54 45.39
CA ALA A 220 0.26 -5.75 45.54
C ALA A 220 -1.21 -5.49 45.15
N SER A 221 -1.78 -4.33 45.55
CA SER A 221 -3.15 -3.96 45.22
C SER A 221 -3.36 -3.65 43.71
N VAL A 222 -2.36 -3.14 43.00
CA VAL A 222 -2.42 -2.86 41.57
C VAL A 222 -2.33 -4.17 40.76
N ASN A 223 -1.47 -5.11 41.17
CA ASN A 223 -1.36 -6.41 40.52
C ASN A 223 -2.63 -7.27 40.67
N ASP A 224 -3.34 -7.14 41.80
CA ASP A 224 -4.65 -7.78 42.04
C ASP A 224 -5.78 -7.16 41.18
N LEU A 225 -5.66 -5.91 40.80
CA LEU A 225 -6.60 -5.25 39.87
C LEU A 225 -6.36 -5.67 38.45
N GLU A 226 -5.11 -5.80 37.99
CA GLU A 226 -4.78 -6.26 36.64
C GLU A 226 -5.19 -7.73 36.41
N THR A 227 -4.99 -8.61 37.40
CA THR A 227 -5.45 -9.99 37.33
C THR A 227 -6.98 -10.12 37.26
N LYS A 228 -7.73 -9.23 37.94
CA LYS A 228 -9.20 -9.20 37.88
C LYS A 228 -9.71 -8.66 36.53
N VAL A 229 -8.99 -7.78 35.86
CA VAL A 229 -9.34 -7.27 34.52
C VAL A 229 -9.10 -8.35 33.48
N LEU A 230 -7.95 -9.01 33.49
CA LEU A 230 -7.59 -10.09 32.54
C LEU A 230 -8.52 -11.31 32.65
N THR A 231 -9.07 -11.59 33.84
CA THR A 231 -10.01 -12.71 34.01
C THR A 231 -11.44 -12.36 33.56
N LYS A 232 -11.83 -11.08 33.55
CA LYS A 232 -13.13 -10.63 32.98
C LYS A 232 -13.14 -10.71 31.46
N ASP A 233 -12.07 -10.33 30.79
CA ASP A 233 -11.98 -10.38 29.32
C ASP A 233 -11.95 -11.81 28.78
N LYS A 234 -11.34 -12.78 29.51
CA LYS A 234 -11.42 -14.20 29.14
C LYS A 234 -12.81 -14.81 29.28
N LYS A 235 -13.65 -14.32 30.21
CA LYS A 235 -15.04 -14.80 30.37
C LYS A 235 -15.97 -14.23 29.30
N VAL A 236 -15.73 -13.03 28.78
CA VAL A 236 -16.53 -12.41 27.71
C VAL A 236 -16.23 -13.10 26.37
N ASN A 237 -14.96 -13.40 26.06
CA ASN A 237 -14.58 -14.06 24.81
C ASN A 237 -15.05 -15.53 24.70
N ASN A 238 -15.23 -16.25 25.82
CA ASN A 238 -15.77 -17.60 25.81
C ASN A 238 -17.30 -17.66 25.64
N LYS A 239 -18.05 -16.61 26.05
CA LYS A 239 -19.50 -16.55 25.80
C LYS A 239 -19.83 -16.25 24.32
N THR A 240 -19.02 -15.50 23.62
CA THR A 240 -19.21 -15.22 22.18
C THR A 240 -18.85 -16.41 21.29
N LYS A 241 -17.83 -17.20 21.64
CA LYS A 241 -17.48 -18.42 20.89
C LYS A 241 -18.56 -19.53 21.01
N ASN A 242 -19.19 -19.67 22.18
CA ASN A 242 -20.24 -20.67 22.37
C ASN A 242 -21.57 -20.29 21.68
N ARG A 243 -21.88 -19.01 21.50
CA ARG A 243 -23.07 -18.58 20.73
C ARG A 243 -22.91 -18.80 19.23
N HIS A 244 -21.70 -18.75 18.68
CA HIS A 244 -21.46 -19.04 17.26
C HIS A 244 -21.50 -20.54 16.94
N HIS A 245 -21.15 -21.40 17.91
CA HIS A 245 -21.20 -22.87 17.71
C HIS A 245 -22.62 -23.42 17.80
N GLN A 246 -23.53 -22.83 18.60
CA GLN A 246 -24.93 -23.25 18.67
C GLN A 246 -25.74 -22.79 17.44
N LYS A 247 -25.45 -21.64 16.83
CA LYS A 247 -26.13 -21.23 15.58
C LYS A 247 -25.74 -22.09 14.35
N LYS A 248 -24.53 -22.67 14.33
CA LYS A 248 -24.12 -23.59 13.25
C LYS A 248 -24.73 -25.00 13.36
N LYS A 249 -25.18 -25.45 14.55
CA LYS A 249 -25.84 -26.75 14.73
C LYS A 249 -27.33 -26.72 14.45
N GLN A 250 -28.00 -25.57 14.48
CA GLN A 250 -29.42 -25.42 14.16
C GLN A 250 -29.70 -25.17 12.66
N GLY A 251 -28.68 -24.86 11.84
CA GLY A 251 -28.84 -24.67 10.39
C GLY A 251 -28.74 -25.92 9.52
N ILE A 252 -28.46 -27.10 10.11
CA ILE A 252 -28.22 -28.35 9.34
C ILE A 252 -29.40 -29.33 9.41
N THR A 253 -30.46 -29.04 10.16
CA THR A 253 -31.57 -29.99 10.36
C THR A 253 -32.83 -29.67 9.55
N ASN A 254 -32.86 -28.62 8.71
CA ASN A 254 -34.11 -28.25 8.00
C ASN A 254 -34.13 -28.52 6.47
N ASP A 255 -33.17 -29.30 5.93
CA ASP A 255 -33.10 -29.51 4.47
C ASP A 255 -33.22 -30.99 4.05
N LYS A 256 -34.00 -31.82 4.84
CA LYS A 256 -34.29 -33.23 4.48
C LYS A 256 -35.75 -33.59 4.63
N THR A 257 -36.69 -32.75 4.19
CA THR A 257 -38.06 -33.18 3.90
C THR A 257 -38.69 -32.21 2.90
N LYS A 258 -38.49 -32.50 1.61
CA LYS A 258 -39.46 -32.32 0.50
C LYS A 258 -38.82 -32.85 -0.79
N ASN A 259 -39.36 -34.03 -1.16
CA ASN A 259 -39.36 -34.70 -2.50
C ASN A 259 -38.10 -34.63 -3.33
#